data_9ce360a67398b4f7cb11f62db272d59d
#
_entry.id   9ce360a67398b4f7cb11f62db272d59d
#
_cell.length_a   1.000
_cell.length_b   1.000
_cell.length_c   1.000
_cell.angle_alpha   90.00
_cell.angle_beta   90.00
_cell.angle_gamma   90.00
#
_symmetry.space_group_name_H-M   'P 1'
#
loop_
_entity.id
_entity.type
_entity.pdbx_description
1 polymer ?
#
loop_
_entity_poly.entity_id
_entity_poly.type
_entity_poly.pdbx_seq_one_letter_code
_entity_poly.pdbx_strand_id
1 'polypeptide(L)'
;MESTKLSYQWSLFSQTNPLNSSWTEVHRLQTITGTTLNTSYLVINPNTLVPGRDYRLTVDMEDANGEDSNGFAVWLFRTSTIPDSGTCTTNTSSGVAVDTAFSFHCTNWQDPNEPLLYEFVLPLADGLSTILSYGYSTAVELILPPGDPLKNYTLTIEAVITSSIGSRADTSINVKVSAD
;
A
#
# COMPACT_ATOMS: atom_id res chain seq x y z
N MET A 1 15.32 -30.79 33.99
CA MET A 1 14.46 -29.61 33.85
C MET A 1 13.62 -29.85 32.60
N GLU A 2 12.36 -30.22 32.78
CA GLU A 2 11.43 -30.26 31.64
C GLU A 2 11.21 -28.84 31.14
N SER A 3 11.38 -28.70 29.84
CA SER A 3 11.09 -27.40 29.18
C SER A 3 9.59 -27.18 29.24
N THR A 4 9.13 -26.18 29.99
CA THR A 4 7.74 -25.74 30.02
C THR A 4 7.30 -25.40 28.60
N LYS A 5 6.35 -26.15 28.08
CA LYS A 5 5.80 -25.92 26.74
C LYS A 5 4.65 -24.93 26.85
N LEU A 6 4.90 -23.67 26.43
CA LEU A 6 3.86 -22.64 26.37
C LEU A 6 2.98 -22.82 25.13
N SER A 7 1.69 -22.69 25.29
CA SER A 7 0.72 -22.49 24.21
C SER A 7 0.40 -20.99 24.05
N TYR A 8 0.15 -20.57 22.82
CA TYR A 8 -0.13 -19.18 22.47
C TYR A 8 -1.45 -19.09 21.72
N GLN A 9 -2.23 -18.07 22.01
CA GLN A 9 -3.44 -17.75 21.27
C GLN A 9 -3.45 -16.26 20.91
N TRP A 10 -3.33 -15.94 19.64
CA TRP A 10 -3.34 -14.58 19.13
C TRP A 10 -4.75 -14.17 18.72
N SER A 11 -5.13 -12.94 19.07
CA SER A 11 -6.37 -12.31 18.63
C SER A 11 -6.10 -10.88 18.19
N LEU A 12 -6.77 -10.44 17.12
CA LEU A 12 -6.67 -9.08 16.59
C LEU A 12 -8.04 -8.44 16.61
N PHE A 13 -8.09 -7.19 17.06
CA PHE A 13 -9.29 -6.37 17.07
C PHE A 13 -9.04 -5.09 16.31
N SER A 14 -10.07 -4.56 15.67
CA SER A 14 -10.03 -3.27 14.98
C SER A 14 -11.07 -2.32 15.52
N GLN A 15 -10.78 -1.02 15.45
CA GLN A 15 -11.69 0.05 15.80
C GLN A 15 -11.89 0.96 14.59
N THR A 16 -13.14 1.08 14.14
CA THR A 16 -13.48 1.86 12.93
C THR A 16 -13.69 3.35 13.26
N ASN A 17 -14.11 3.64 14.48
CA ASN A 17 -14.37 5.01 14.93
C ASN A 17 -13.65 5.25 16.27
N PRO A 18 -12.64 6.13 16.33
CA PRO A 18 -11.89 6.41 17.56
C PRO A 18 -12.77 7.06 18.67
N LEU A 19 -13.94 7.60 18.31
CA LEU A 19 -14.90 8.14 19.27
C LEU A 19 -15.80 7.06 19.91
N ASN A 20 -15.80 5.87 19.35
CA ASN A 20 -16.53 4.72 19.89
C ASN A 20 -15.52 3.73 20.49
N SER A 21 -15.56 3.53 21.80
CA SER A 21 -14.63 2.64 22.53
C SER A 21 -14.80 1.15 22.22
N SER A 22 -15.67 0.77 21.26
CA SER A 22 -15.91 -0.62 20.90
C SER A 22 -14.85 -1.15 19.94
N TRP A 23 -14.27 -2.30 20.31
CA TRP A 23 -13.35 -3.08 19.48
C TRP A 23 -14.10 -4.23 18.83
N THR A 24 -13.90 -4.42 17.54
CA THR A 24 -14.49 -5.53 16.78
C THR A 24 -13.38 -6.53 16.44
N GLU A 25 -13.62 -7.79 16.76
CA GLU A 25 -12.67 -8.85 16.44
C GLU A 25 -12.50 -9.01 14.92
N VAL A 26 -11.27 -9.13 14.47
CA VAL A 26 -10.92 -9.43 13.09
C VAL A 26 -11.07 -10.94 12.87
N HIS A 27 -12.23 -11.33 12.38
CA HIS A 27 -12.51 -12.73 12.08
C HIS A 27 -11.55 -13.28 11.02
N ARG A 28 -11.17 -14.57 11.15
CA ARG A 28 -10.25 -15.26 10.24
C ARG A 28 -8.83 -14.67 10.24
N LEU A 29 -8.33 -14.28 11.41
CA LEU A 29 -6.95 -13.79 11.55
C LEU A 29 -5.94 -14.71 10.84
N GLN A 30 -6.14 -16.03 10.88
CA GLN A 30 -5.28 -17.02 10.21
C GLN A 30 -5.12 -16.79 8.70
N THR A 31 -6.09 -16.16 8.03
CA THR A 31 -6.00 -15.91 6.57
C THR A 31 -5.12 -14.72 6.20
N ILE A 32 -4.84 -13.85 7.16
CA ILE A 32 -4.02 -12.65 6.98
C ILE A 32 -2.66 -12.74 7.66
N THR A 33 -2.32 -13.92 8.21
CA THR A 33 -1.03 -14.17 8.87
C THR A 33 -0.19 -15.17 8.10
N GLY A 34 1.12 -14.97 8.12
CA GLY A 34 2.12 -15.89 7.57
C GLY A 34 2.55 -16.99 8.56
N THR A 35 2.05 -16.93 9.80
CA THR A 35 2.30 -17.92 10.85
C THR A 35 0.98 -18.46 11.40
N THR A 36 1.04 -19.64 12.04
CA THR A 36 -0.10 -20.14 12.80
C THR A 36 -0.29 -19.36 14.09
N LEU A 37 -1.52 -19.34 14.61
CA LEU A 37 -1.87 -18.51 15.78
C LEU A 37 -1.42 -19.10 17.14
N ASN A 38 -0.77 -20.25 17.11
CA ASN A 38 -0.27 -20.97 18.31
C ASN A 38 1.26 -20.88 18.46
N THR A 39 1.91 -19.97 17.77
CA THR A 39 3.37 -19.74 17.84
C THR A 39 3.71 -18.56 18.75
N SER A 40 4.93 -18.54 19.28
CA SER A 40 5.44 -17.47 20.13
C SER A 40 5.65 -16.11 19.42
N TYR A 41 5.47 -16.07 18.10
CA TYR A 41 5.55 -14.88 17.27
C TYR A 41 4.43 -14.91 16.23
N LEU A 42 3.98 -13.74 15.82
CA LEU A 42 2.96 -13.57 14.79
C LEU A 42 3.50 -12.71 13.65
N VAL A 43 3.32 -13.18 12.43
CA VAL A 43 3.63 -12.41 11.21
C VAL A 43 2.33 -12.10 10.51
N ILE A 44 1.98 -10.81 10.43
CA ILE A 44 0.85 -10.33 9.63
C ILE A 44 1.35 -10.09 8.22
N ASN A 45 0.64 -10.61 7.22
CA ASN A 45 1.00 -10.45 5.82
C ASN A 45 0.91 -8.99 5.38
N PRO A 46 1.79 -8.52 4.50
CA PRO A 46 1.74 -7.14 4.00
C PRO A 46 0.40 -6.86 3.29
N ASN A 47 -0.06 -5.62 3.38
CA ASN A 47 -1.27 -5.12 2.72
C ASN A 47 -2.58 -5.82 3.09
N THR A 48 -2.65 -6.49 4.25
CA THR A 48 -3.85 -7.19 4.72
C THR A 48 -4.67 -6.39 5.73
N LEU A 49 -4.04 -5.42 6.40
CA LEU A 49 -4.72 -4.52 7.33
C LEU A 49 -5.26 -3.29 6.59
N VAL A 50 -6.38 -2.77 7.08
CA VAL A 50 -7.00 -1.56 6.50
C VAL A 50 -6.18 -0.33 6.89
N PRO A 51 -5.78 0.52 5.94
CA PRO A 51 -5.06 1.75 6.23
C PRO A 51 -5.83 2.71 7.15
N GLY A 52 -5.10 3.49 7.98
CA GLY A 52 -5.65 4.52 8.86
C GLY A 52 -6.53 4.00 10.00
N ARG A 53 -6.47 2.70 10.32
CA ARG A 53 -7.30 2.06 11.34
C ARG A 53 -6.50 1.73 12.59
N ASP A 54 -7.15 1.86 13.75
CA ASP A 54 -6.61 1.44 15.02
C ASP A 54 -6.82 -0.06 15.25
N TYR A 55 -5.78 -0.73 15.73
CA TYR A 55 -5.76 -2.15 16.01
C TYR A 55 -5.27 -2.41 17.43
N ARG A 56 -5.81 -3.47 18.00
CA ARG A 56 -5.39 -4.06 19.27
C ARG A 56 -5.04 -5.52 19.02
N LEU A 57 -3.78 -5.86 19.14
CA LEU A 57 -3.29 -7.23 19.10
C LEU A 57 -3.15 -7.74 20.53
N THR A 58 -3.69 -8.94 20.79
CA THR A 58 -3.55 -9.62 22.08
C THR A 58 -2.93 -11.00 21.88
N VAL A 59 -2.18 -11.43 22.86
CA VAL A 59 -1.73 -12.82 22.96
C VAL A 59 -2.00 -13.32 24.36
N ASP A 60 -2.68 -14.45 24.44
CA ASP A 60 -2.86 -15.22 25.66
C ASP A 60 -1.85 -16.36 25.65
N MET A 61 -1.20 -16.60 26.78
CA MET A 61 -0.18 -17.62 26.97
C MET A 61 -0.59 -18.53 28.13
N GLU A 62 -0.58 -19.81 27.89
CA GLU A 62 -0.88 -20.83 28.88
C GLU A 62 0.24 -21.86 29.00
N ASP A 63 0.52 -22.30 30.21
CA ASP A 63 1.39 -23.45 30.42
C ASP A 63 0.64 -24.73 30.06
N ALA A 64 1.22 -25.55 29.19
CA ALA A 64 0.64 -26.84 28.77
C ALA A 64 0.46 -27.83 29.93
N ASN A 65 1.08 -27.60 31.09
CA ASN A 65 0.96 -28.43 32.28
C ASN A 65 -0.14 -28.00 33.24
N GLY A 66 -0.83 -26.85 32.96
CA GLY A 66 -1.96 -26.38 33.74
C GLY A 66 -1.60 -25.81 35.12
N GLU A 67 -0.32 -25.58 35.39
CA GLU A 67 0.12 -24.87 36.58
C GLU A 67 0.03 -23.36 36.35
N ASP A 68 -0.64 -22.66 37.19
CA ASP A 68 -0.99 -21.23 37.39
C ASP A 68 -0.14 -20.12 36.73
N SER A 69 0.46 -20.31 35.56
CA SER A 69 1.25 -19.33 34.86
C SER A 69 0.60 -18.90 33.52
N ASN A 70 -0.63 -18.37 33.61
CA ASN A 70 -1.26 -17.70 32.48
C ASN A 70 -0.71 -16.29 32.35
N GLY A 71 -0.26 -15.93 31.17
CA GLY A 71 0.20 -14.59 30.82
C GLY A 71 -0.61 -14.01 29.67
N PHE A 72 -0.68 -12.72 29.61
CA PHE A 72 -1.22 -12.04 28.42
C PHE A 72 -0.40 -10.80 28.09
N ALA A 73 -0.41 -10.44 26.81
CA ALA A 73 0.15 -9.17 26.37
C ALA A 73 -0.81 -8.48 25.38
N VAL A 74 -0.78 -7.16 25.40
CA VAL A 74 -1.61 -6.32 24.53
C VAL A 74 -0.72 -5.30 23.85
N TRP A 75 -0.90 -5.15 22.53
CA TRP A 75 -0.27 -4.09 21.77
C TRP A 75 -1.31 -3.32 20.98
N LEU A 76 -1.29 -1.99 21.14
CA LEU A 76 -2.11 -1.04 20.40
C LEU A 76 -1.29 -0.38 19.32
N PHE A 77 -1.79 -0.34 18.10
CA PHE A 77 -1.12 0.34 17.01
C PHE A 77 -2.15 0.86 16.00
N ARG A 78 -1.72 1.83 15.20
CA ARG A 78 -2.48 2.36 14.08
C ARG A 78 -1.74 2.06 12.79
N THR A 79 -2.47 1.60 11.77
CA THR A 79 -1.93 1.50 10.43
C THR A 79 -1.83 2.89 9.80
N SER A 80 -0.82 3.10 8.97
CA SER A 80 -0.68 4.34 8.23
C SER A 80 -1.82 4.54 7.23
N THR A 81 -2.11 5.79 6.93
CA THR A 81 -2.94 6.17 5.78
C THR A 81 -2.19 5.94 4.48
N ILE A 82 -2.90 5.98 3.37
CA ILE A 82 -2.32 6.09 2.03
C ILE A 82 -2.50 7.52 1.55
N PRO A 83 -1.63 8.04 0.67
CA PRO A 83 -1.85 9.32 0.03
C PRO A 83 -3.22 9.39 -0.65
N ASP A 84 -3.98 10.45 -0.45
CA ASP A 84 -5.33 10.60 -0.98
C ASP A 84 -5.65 12.01 -1.49
N SER A 85 -6.90 12.20 -1.93
CA SER A 85 -7.49 13.47 -2.36
C SER A 85 -6.83 14.14 -3.56
N GLY A 86 -5.76 13.55 -4.12
CA GLY A 86 -5.02 14.11 -5.24
C GLY A 86 -5.48 13.62 -6.61
N THR A 87 -5.00 14.30 -7.62
CA THR A 87 -5.16 13.93 -9.02
C THR A 87 -3.87 14.16 -9.78
N CYS A 88 -3.61 13.33 -10.79
CA CYS A 88 -2.53 13.55 -11.74
C CYS A 88 -3.13 13.66 -13.15
N THR A 89 -2.71 14.66 -13.90
CA THR A 89 -3.22 14.95 -15.24
C THR A 89 -2.09 15.29 -16.20
N THR A 90 -2.41 15.38 -17.48
CA THR A 90 -1.53 15.92 -18.50
C THR A 90 -2.23 17.05 -19.25
N ASN A 91 -1.48 18.05 -19.66
CA ASN A 91 -1.96 19.13 -20.54
C ASN A 91 -1.88 18.75 -22.02
N THR A 92 -1.16 17.69 -22.37
CA THR A 92 -0.97 17.19 -23.73
C THR A 92 -1.55 15.78 -23.82
N SER A 93 -2.74 15.63 -24.39
CA SER A 93 -3.44 14.32 -24.48
C SER A 93 -3.07 13.51 -25.72
N SER A 94 -2.40 14.13 -26.72
CA SER A 94 -1.96 13.44 -27.95
C SER A 94 -0.71 14.09 -28.53
N GLY A 95 0.11 13.29 -29.22
CA GLY A 95 1.32 13.73 -29.86
C GLY A 95 2.00 12.65 -30.68
N VAL A 96 3.19 12.96 -31.18
CA VAL A 96 4.04 12.09 -31.97
C VAL A 96 5.18 11.57 -31.09
N ALA A 97 5.48 10.29 -31.20
CA ALA A 97 6.56 9.64 -30.47
C ALA A 97 7.90 10.34 -30.74
N VAL A 98 8.72 10.44 -29.69
CA VAL A 98 10.08 11.01 -29.73
C VAL A 98 10.13 12.53 -30.01
N ASP A 99 9.04 13.12 -30.54
CA ASP A 99 8.98 14.55 -30.91
C ASP A 99 8.17 15.38 -29.89
N THR A 100 7.04 14.86 -29.43
CA THR A 100 6.15 15.58 -28.51
C THR A 100 6.55 15.40 -27.06
N ALA A 101 6.78 16.50 -26.35
CA ALA A 101 6.94 16.52 -24.91
C ALA A 101 5.56 16.52 -24.21
N PHE A 102 5.34 15.54 -23.36
CA PHE A 102 4.13 15.40 -22.55
C PHE A 102 4.40 15.90 -21.14
N SER A 103 3.68 16.94 -20.72
CA SER A 103 3.79 17.47 -19.37
C SER A 103 2.74 16.83 -18.46
N PHE A 104 3.19 16.13 -17.44
CA PHE A 104 2.34 15.55 -16.40
C PHE A 104 2.48 16.36 -15.13
N HIS A 105 1.39 16.50 -14.39
CA HIS A 105 1.42 17.14 -13.08
C HIS A 105 0.39 16.53 -12.13
N CYS A 106 0.79 16.44 -10.87
CA CYS A 106 -0.02 15.95 -9.77
C CYS A 106 -0.33 17.09 -8.81
N THR A 107 -1.56 17.16 -8.32
CA THR A 107 -2.03 18.21 -7.41
C THR A 107 -2.84 17.64 -6.27
N ASN A 108 -2.86 18.32 -5.14
CA ASN A 108 -3.71 18.06 -3.98
C ASN A 108 -3.53 16.71 -3.29
N TRP A 109 -2.46 15.98 -3.59
CA TRP A 109 -2.15 14.76 -2.84
C TRP A 109 -1.78 15.11 -1.41
N GLN A 110 -2.35 14.38 -0.45
CA GLN A 110 -2.16 14.60 0.98
C GLN A 110 -1.87 13.28 1.70
N ASP A 111 -0.92 13.31 2.61
CA ASP A 111 -0.63 12.26 3.59
C ASP A 111 0.08 12.90 4.79
N PRO A 112 -0.22 12.54 6.04
CA PRO A 112 0.49 13.08 7.20
C PRO A 112 1.98 12.70 7.23
N ASN A 113 2.40 11.72 6.43
CA ASN A 113 3.78 11.24 6.35
C ASN A 113 4.48 11.80 5.10
N GLU A 114 4.67 13.11 5.08
CA GLU A 114 5.46 13.80 4.05
C GLU A 114 6.98 13.56 4.21
N PRO A 115 7.80 13.78 3.18
CA PRO A 115 7.44 14.21 1.84
C PRO A 115 6.84 13.09 1.00
N LEU A 116 6.02 13.46 0.01
CA LEU A 116 5.49 12.54 -0.98
C LEU A 116 6.46 12.39 -2.15
N LEU A 117 6.69 11.16 -2.55
CA LEU A 117 7.48 10.77 -3.70
C LEU A 117 6.56 10.46 -4.87
N TYR A 118 6.86 10.98 -6.05
CA TYR A 118 6.10 10.78 -7.28
C TYR A 118 6.90 9.95 -8.27
N GLU A 119 6.34 8.85 -8.70
CA GLU A 119 6.89 8.00 -9.76
C GLU A 119 5.91 7.99 -10.92
N PHE A 120 6.41 8.20 -12.14
CA PHE A 120 5.64 7.99 -13.37
C PHE A 120 6.18 6.75 -14.04
N VAL A 121 5.32 5.77 -14.26
CA VAL A 121 5.70 4.47 -14.80
C VAL A 121 4.86 4.12 -16.03
N LEU A 122 5.49 3.42 -16.96
CA LEU A 122 4.83 2.83 -18.13
C LEU A 122 4.70 1.32 -17.89
N PRO A 123 3.47 0.80 -17.65
CA PRO A 123 3.25 -0.64 -17.55
C PRO A 123 3.52 -1.34 -18.89
N LEU A 124 4.17 -2.50 -18.83
CA LEU A 124 4.49 -3.35 -19.98
C LEU A 124 3.56 -4.56 -20.02
N ALA A 125 3.47 -5.20 -21.19
CA ALA A 125 2.54 -6.31 -21.43
C ALA A 125 2.86 -7.59 -20.62
N ASP A 126 4.07 -7.74 -20.15
CA ASP A 126 4.57 -8.88 -19.36
C ASP A 126 4.41 -8.72 -17.84
N GLY A 127 3.71 -7.67 -17.41
CA GLY A 127 3.53 -7.33 -15.99
C GLY A 127 4.71 -6.60 -15.36
N LEU A 128 5.73 -6.26 -16.16
CA LEU A 128 6.81 -5.35 -15.76
C LEU A 128 6.38 -3.90 -15.96
N SER A 129 7.19 -2.97 -15.48
CA SER A 129 7.00 -1.55 -15.72
C SER A 129 8.32 -0.84 -15.95
N THR A 130 8.29 0.21 -16.73
CA THR A 130 9.45 1.10 -16.93
C THR A 130 9.22 2.38 -16.14
N ILE A 131 10.17 2.73 -15.27
CA ILE A 131 10.15 4.01 -14.55
C ILE A 131 10.56 5.10 -15.55
N LEU A 132 9.67 6.04 -15.78
CA LEU A 132 9.88 7.19 -16.67
C LEU A 132 10.44 8.39 -15.91
N SER A 133 10.01 8.57 -14.66
CA SER A 133 10.47 9.63 -13.76
C SER A 133 10.29 9.21 -12.32
N TYR A 134 11.15 9.75 -11.45
CA TYR A 134 11.17 9.46 -10.03
C TYR A 134 11.70 10.67 -9.27
N GLY A 135 10.97 11.15 -8.27
CA GLY A 135 11.41 12.28 -7.45
C GLY A 135 10.29 12.94 -6.64
N TYR A 136 10.62 14.05 -6.01
CA TYR A 136 9.68 14.83 -5.18
C TYR A 136 8.95 15.92 -5.97
N SER A 137 9.28 16.09 -7.25
CA SER A 137 8.59 17.06 -8.10
C SER A 137 7.19 16.54 -8.43
N THR A 138 6.19 17.37 -8.25
CA THR A 138 4.81 17.09 -8.64
C THR A 138 4.56 17.25 -10.15
N ALA A 139 5.54 17.72 -10.90
CA ALA A 139 5.46 17.89 -12.34
C ALA A 139 6.69 17.32 -13.05
N VAL A 140 6.45 16.73 -14.20
CA VAL A 140 7.48 16.17 -15.07
C VAL A 140 7.11 16.35 -16.54
N GLU A 141 8.13 16.52 -17.38
CA GLU A 141 8.02 16.53 -18.83
C GLU A 141 8.71 15.28 -19.39
N LEU A 142 8.00 14.52 -20.21
CA LEU A 142 8.43 13.21 -20.71
C LEU A 142 8.30 13.12 -22.22
N ILE A 143 9.29 12.50 -22.85
CA ILE A 143 9.21 12.02 -24.24
C ILE A 143 8.79 10.56 -24.18
N LEU A 144 7.73 10.21 -24.90
CA LEU A 144 7.12 8.87 -24.83
C LEU A 144 7.37 8.05 -26.10
N PRO A 145 7.46 6.71 -25.98
CA PRO A 145 7.48 5.82 -27.13
C PRO A 145 6.10 5.79 -27.81
N PRO A 146 5.98 5.28 -29.05
CA PRO A 146 4.69 5.13 -29.70
C PRO A 146 3.82 4.12 -28.95
N GLY A 147 2.52 4.39 -28.90
CA GLY A 147 1.52 3.47 -28.40
C GLY A 147 1.25 2.34 -29.40
N ASP A 148 0.55 1.29 -28.93
CA ASP A 148 0.14 0.16 -29.77
C ASP A 148 -0.91 0.61 -30.80
N PRO A 149 -0.68 0.44 -32.11
CA PRO A 149 -1.67 0.75 -33.15
C PRO A 149 -3.01 0.02 -32.95
N LEU A 150 -2.99 -1.21 -32.42
CA LEU A 150 -4.19 -1.99 -32.14
C LEU A 150 -5.03 -1.41 -30.99
N LYS A 151 -4.41 -0.59 -30.14
CA LYS A 151 -5.03 0.16 -29.04
C LYS A 151 -5.21 1.65 -29.39
N ASN A 152 -5.29 1.98 -30.69
CA ASN A 152 -5.41 3.37 -31.16
C ASN A 152 -4.29 4.28 -30.62
N TYR A 153 -3.08 3.75 -30.54
CA TYR A 153 -1.87 4.43 -30.05
C TYR A 153 -1.99 4.93 -28.60
N THR A 154 -2.90 4.40 -27.81
CA THR A 154 -3.07 4.80 -26.41
C THR A 154 -2.01 4.16 -25.53
N LEU A 155 -1.30 4.99 -24.76
CA LEU A 155 -0.46 4.60 -23.64
C LEU A 155 -1.15 4.98 -22.33
N THR A 156 -1.08 4.08 -21.37
CA THR A 156 -1.48 4.35 -19.99
C THR A 156 -0.21 4.61 -19.18
N ILE A 157 -0.10 5.80 -18.60
CA ILE A 157 0.97 6.15 -17.67
C ILE A 157 0.38 6.07 -16.28
N GLU A 158 1.02 5.34 -15.38
CA GLU A 158 0.64 5.30 -13.97
C GLU A 158 1.48 6.30 -13.19
N ALA A 159 0.83 7.16 -12.42
CA ALA A 159 1.47 7.97 -11.41
C ALA A 159 1.31 7.26 -10.07
N VAL A 160 2.42 6.88 -9.45
CA VAL A 160 2.47 6.24 -8.14
C VAL A 160 2.98 7.26 -7.13
N ILE A 161 2.18 7.51 -6.10
CA ILE A 161 2.48 8.46 -5.03
C ILE A 161 2.81 7.67 -3.77
N THR A 162 4.01 7.85 -3.25
CA THR A 162 4.51 7.12 -2.09
C THR A 162 4.82 8.07 -0.95
N SER A 163 4.28 7.81 0.24
CA SER A 163 4.61 8.57 1.45
C SER A 163 6.00 8.21 2.00
N SER A 164 6.53 9.03 2.91
CA SER A 164 7.86 8.81 3.53
C SER A 164 7.99 7.47 4.29
N ILE A 165 6.87 6.84 4.63
CA ILE A 165 6.83 5.53 5.31
C ILE A 165 6.46 4.38 4.37
N GLY A 166 6.37 4.63 3.04
CA GLY A 166 6.16 3.62 2.02
C GLY A 166 4.69 3.28 1.71
N SER A 167 3.71 4.01 2.26
CA SER A 167 2.30 3.85 1.85
C SER A 167 2.10 4.41 0.45
N ARG A 168 1.33 3.71 -0.39
CA ARG A 168 1.20 4.01 -1.82
C ARG A 168 -0.23 4.23 -2.24
N ALA A 169 -0.42 5.18 -3.14
CA ALA A 169 -1.60 5.34 -3.98
C ALA A 169 -1.16 5.46 -5.44
N ASP A 170 -2.03 5.09 -6.37
CA ASP A 170 -1.77 5.19 -7.80
C ASP A 170 -2.97 5.81 -8.54
N THR A 171 -2.68 6.39 -9.69
CA THR A 171 -3.67 6.90 -10.62
C THR A 171 -3.16 6.77 -12.05
N SER A 172 -4.07 6.51 -13.00
CA SER A 172 -3.73 6.28 -14.39
C SER A 172 -4.07 7.49 -15.27
N ILE A 173 -3.18 7.81 -16.20
CA ILE A 173 -3.33 8.89 -17.18
C ILE A 173 -3.18 8.29 -18.57
N ASN A 174 -4.17 8.47 -19.42
CA ASN A 174 -4.12 8.01 -20.80
C ASN A 174 -3.68 9.12 -21.74
N VAL A 175 -2.71 8.82 -22.61
CA VAL A 175 -2.24 9.70 -23.66
C VAL A 175 -2.20 8.95 -24.99
N LYS A 176 -2.31 9.65 -26.09
CA LYS A 176 -2.26 9.10 -27.43
C LYS A 176 -0.93 9.47 -28.07
N VAL A 177 -0.11 8.48 -28.39
CA VAL A 177 1.23 8.70 -28.93
C VAL A 177 1.35 7.95 -30.26
N SER A 178 1.18 8.67 -31.39
CA SER A 178 1.33 8.08 -32.72
C SER A 178 2.80 7.84 -33.05
N ALA A 179 3.07 6.85 -33.90
CA ALA A 179 4.34 6.79 -34.60
C ALA A 179 4.41 7.94 -35.62
N ASP A 180 5.62 8.36 -35.96
CA ASP A 180 5.86 9.33 -37.01
C ASP A 180 5.46 8.79 -38.39
#